data_943f28ce9fa8835f0f5cf87e6f14208d
#
_entry.id   943f28ce9fa8835f0f5cf87e6f14208d
#
_cell.length_a   1.000
_cell.length_b   1.000
_cell.length_c   1.000
_cell.angle_alpha   90.00
_cell.angle_beta   90.00
_cell.angle_gamma   90.00
#
_symmetry.space_group_name_H-M   'P 1'
#
loop_
_entity.id
_entity.type
_entity.pdbx_description
1 polymer ?
#
loop_
_entity_poly.entity_id
_entity_poly.type
_entity_poly.pdbx_seq_one_letter_code
_entity_poly.pdbx_strand_id
1 'polypeptide(L)'
;MHYVQVKGILSAKNGMNLYRGCSHGCIYCDSRSSCYQMPHAFEDIEVKQNALVLLEEALRRKRKKCMIGTGSMTDPYIPLETELGSVRHAMELVYKYGCGFTVLTKSDRILRDLDLLQKINASAKCVVQMTLTTYDEELCKKIEPYVSTTHERFEALKQLRDAGIPTVVWLAPILPFINDTEANLRGILDYCIEAGVYGIICFGMGLTLRDGNREYFYQQLDRHFPGLKKRYIDTYGNQYVIDSPNSKQLMQLMQQKCHQHGIIQNNQQLFAYLSTFPSNQADLQQSLFE
;
A
#
# COMPACT_ATOMS: atom_id res chain seq x y z
N MET A 1 3.05 16.81 14.68
CA MET A 1 3.18 17.13 13.24
C MET A 1 3.73 18.53 13.04
N HIS A 2 4.38 18.79 11.92
CA HIS A 2 4.87 20.11 11.53
C HIS A 2 4.79 20.34 10.02
N TYR A 3 4.82 21.59 9.58
CA TYR A 3 4.73 21.95 8.17
C TYR A 3 6.12 22.21 7.60
N VAL A 4 6.33 21.73 6.35
CA VAL A 4 7.57 21.94 5.61
C VAL A 4 7.31 22.48 4.21
N GLN A 5 8.26 23.24 3.68
CA GLN A 5 8.27 23.64 2.26
C GLN A 5 9.18 22.71 1.48
N VAL A 6 8.72 22.22 0.33
CA VAL A 6 9.50 21.33 -0.53
C VAL A 6 9.75 21.94 -1.90
N LYS A 7 10.79 21.46 -2.61
CA LYS A 7 11.17 21.97 -3.94
C LYS A 7 10.44 21.26 -5.09
N GLY A 8 9.83 20.13 -4.81
CA GLY A 8 9.10 19.32 -5.79
C GLY A 8 8.23 18.27 -5.13
N ILE A 9 7.23 17.79 -5.84
CA ILE A 9 6.26 16.83 -5.30
C ILE A 9 6.22 15.53 -6.09
N LEU A 10 6.45 15.56 -7.40
CA LEU A 10 6.44 14.36 -8.23
C LEU A 10 7.85 13.81 -8.41
N SER A 11 8.02 12.51 -8.20
CA SER A 11 9.22 11.78 -8.60
C SER A 11 9.30 11.60 -10.12
N ALA A 12 10.43 11.11 -10.62
CA ALA A 12 10.62 10.80 -12.06
C ALA A 12 9.58 9.80 -12.60
N LYS A 13 9.05 8.91 -11.72
CA LYS A 13 7.99 7.94 -12.05
C LYS A 13 6.59 8.42 -11.64
N ASN A 14 6.40 9.72 -11.46
CA ASN A 14 5.13 10.35 -11.06
C ASN A 14 4.59 9.88 -9.70
N GLY A 15 5.45 9.38 -8.83
CA GLY A 15 5.10 9.10 -7.44
C GLY A 15 5.01 10.38 -6.63
N MET A 16 4.01 10.48 -5.76
CA MET A 16 3.72 11.62 -4.90
C MET A 16 3.61 11.16 -3.44
N ASN A 17 4.16 11.94 -2.52
CA ASN A 17 3.89 11.78 -1.10
C ASN A 17 3.63 13.17 -0.50
N LEU A 18 2.38 13.41 -0.08
CA LEU A 18 1.94 14.68 0.52
C LEU A 18 2.49 14.86 1.93
N TYR A 19 2.73 13.74 2.59
CA TYR A 19 3.26 13.64 3.94
C TYR A 19 4.60 12.91 3.94
N ARG A 20 5.33 13.03 5.04
CA ARG A 20 6.49 12.19 5.37
C ARG A 20 6.40 11.76 6.83
N GLY A 21 6.73 10.50 7.13
CA GLY A 21 6.38 9.85 8.38
C GLY A 21 4.99 9.21 8.30
N CYS A 22 4.62 8.41 9.29
CA CYS A 22 3.34 7.72 9.31
C CYS A 22 2.93 7.39 10.75
N SER A 23 1.66 7.63 11.08
CA SER A 23 1.10 7.36 12.41
C SER A 23 0.41 6.00 12.54
N HIS A 24 0.45 5.15 11.50
CA HIS A 24 -0.17 3.81 11.52
C HIS A 24 0.51 2.81 12.46
N GLY A 25 1.76 3.06 12.85
CA GLY A 25 2.46 2.27 13.87
C GLY A 25 2.82 0.84 13.47
N CYS A 26 2.77 0.47 12.19
CA CYS A 26 3.13 -0.87 11.73
C CYS A 26 4.52 -1.26 12.25
N ILE A 27 4.61 -2.39 12.97
CA ILE A 27 5.84 -2.80 13.66
C ILE A 27 6.99 -3.16 12.70
N TYR A 28 6.66 -3.49 11.46
CA TYR A 28 7.56 -3.95 10.41
C TYR A 28 7.91 -2.88 9.36
N CYS A 29 7.51 -1.62 9.57
CA CYS A 29 7.54 -0.58 8.53
C CYS A 29 8.97 -0.28 8.04
N ASP A 30 9.26 -0.59 6.77
CA ASP A 30 10.57 -0.34 6.15
C ASP A 30 10.87 1.17 6.01
N SER A 31 9.84 2.03 5.93
CA SER A 31 10.02 3.48 5.83
C SER A 31 10.66 4.12 7.06
N ARG A 32 10.82 3.36 8.17
CA ARG A 32 11.60 3.76 9.36
C ARG A 32 13.10 3.59 9.19
N SER A 33 13.54 2.97 8.10
CA SER A 33 14.95 2.68 7.88
C SER A 33 15.80 3.95 7.80
N SER A 34 16.99 3.91 8.38
CA SER A 34 17.96 5.03 8.44
C SER A 34 18.35 5.53 7.04
N CYS A 35 18.27 4.68 6.01
CA CYS A 35 18.56 5.07 4.63
C CYS A 35 17.62 6.16 4.08
N TYR A 36 16.45 6.35 4.67
CA TYR A 36 15.52 7.42 4.29
C TYR A 36 15.80 8.75 5.01
N GLN A 37 16.82 8.80 5.89
CA GLN A 37 17.34 10.01 6.51
C GLN A 37 16.25 10.88 7.16
N MET A 38 15.37 10.24 7.97
CA MET A 38 14.36 10.96 8.73
C MET A 38 15.04 11.68 9.90
N PRO A 39 15.00 13.03 9.98
CA PRO A 39 15.74 13.76 11.01
C PRO A 39 15.01 13.86 12.35
N HIS A 40 13.80 13.35 12.44
CA HIS A 40 12.93 13.40 13.62
C HIS A 40 12.18 12.08 13.81
N ALA A 41 11.37 11.96 14.86
CA ALA A 41 10.56 10.78 15.11
C ALA A 41 9.63 10.49 13.91
N PHE A 42 9.52 9.21 13.56
CA PHE A 42 8.75 8.77 12.38
C PHE A 42 7.25 9.10 12.50
N GLU A 43 6.73 9.19 13.71
CA GLU A 43 5.35 9.56 14.04
C GLU A 43 5.11 11.07 14.03
N ASP A 44 6.16 11.89 14.00
CA ASP A 44 6.04 13.34 13.82
C ASP A 44 5.90 13.65 12.33
N ILE A 45 4.67 13.79 11.88
CA ILE A 45 4.33 13.89 10.45
C ILE A 45 4.77 15.23 9.88
N GLU A 46 5.62 15.22 8.85
CA GLU A 46 5.85 16.38 7.99
C GLU A 46 4.68 16.55 7.02
N VAL A 47 4.02 17.68 7.05
CA VAL A 47 2.99 18.10 6.09
C VAL A 47 3.64 19.05 5.08
N LYS A 48 3.65 18.65 3.81
CA LYS A 48 4.23 19.45 2.72
C LYS A 48 3.26 20.56 2.31
N GLN A 49 3.39 21.73 2.94
CA GLN A 49 2.45 22.85 2.86
C GLN A 49 2.20 23.33 1.42
N ASN A 50 3.25 23.34 0.59
CA ASN A 50 3.17 23.80 -0.80
C ASN A 50 2.94 22.66 -1.82
N ALA A 51 2.61 21.44 -1.36
CA ALA A 51 2.50 20.26 -2.20
C ALA A 51 1.48 20.42 -3.33
N LEU A 52 0.29 20.96 -3.04
CA LEU A 52 -0.78 21.11 -4.02
C LEU A 52 -0.45 22.14 -5.11
N VAL A 53 0.21 23.24 -4.75
CA VAL A 53 0.70 24.24 -5.72
C VAL A 53 1.73 23.62 -6.66
N LEU A 54 2.71 22.90 -6.10
CA LEU A 54 3.72 22.21 -6.89
C LEU A 54 3.14 21.09 -7.77
N LEU A 55 2.11 20.39 -7.26
CA LEU A 55 1.41 19.37 -8.03
C LEU A 55 0.70 19.99 -9.23
N GLU A 56 -0.07 21.06 -9.02
CA GLU A 56 -0.77 21.74 -10.10
C GLU A 56 0.19 22.26 -11.17
N GLU A 57 1.29 22.90 -10.77
CA GLU A 57 2.32 23.33 -11.71
C GLU A 57 2.94 22.17 -12.48
N ALA A 58 3.25 21.06 -11.80
CA ALA A 58 3.82 19.88 -12.44
C ALA A 58 2.86 19.26 -13.46
N LEU A 59 1.57 19.14 -13.12
CA LEU A 59 0.53 18.58 -13.99
C LEU A 59 0.29 19.49 -15.20
N ARG A 60 0.25 20.81 -15.02
CA ARG A 60 0.12 21.79 -16.10
C ARG A 60 1.23 21.73 -17.13
N ARG A 61 2.46 21.45 -16.70
CA ARG A 61 3.65 21.33 -17.57
C ARG A 61 3.76 19.99 -18.32
N LYS A 62 2.94 18.98 -17.94
CA LYS A 62 3.01 17.65 -18.57
C LYS A 62 2.46 17.67 -19.99
N ARG A 63 3.28 17.23 -20.94
CA ARG A 63 2.90 17.10 -22.35
C ARG A 63 2.05 15.86 -22.64
N LYS A 64 2.18 14.80 -21.81
CA LYS A 64 1.45 13.53 -21.96
C LYS A 64 0.75 13.22 -20.65
N LYS A 65 -0.46 12.67 -20.76
CA LYS A 65 -1.18 12.13 -19.61
C LYS A 65 -0.42 10.94 -19.01
N CYS A 66 -0.56 10.75 -17.73
CA CYS A 66 0.17 9.71 -16.99
C CYS A 66 -0.61 9.26 -15.76
N MET A 67 -0.19 8.15 -15.19
CA MET A 67 -0.63 7.72 -13.86
C MET A 67 0.13 8.50 -12.80
N ILE A 68 -0.58 9.03 -11.81
CA ILE A 68 0.00 9.62 -10.60
C ILE A 68 -0.17 8.61 -9.46
N GLY A 69 0.93 8.23 -8.81
CA GLY A 69 0.92 7.24 -7.73
C GLY A 69 1.20 7.85 -6.37
N THR A 70 0.57 7.33 -5.30
CA THR A 70 0.86 7.73 -3.91
C THR A 70 0.79 6.53 -2.96
N GLY A 71 1.35 6.68 -1.76
CA GLY A 71 1.27 5.67 -0.70
C GLY A 71 2.49 4.78 -0.53
N SER A 72 3.55 4.97 -1.31
CA SER A 72 4.74 4.10 -1.25
C SER A 72 5.61 4.30 -0.02
N MET A 73 5.66 5.51 0.55
CA MET A 73 6.51 5.85 1.71
C MET A 73 5.71 6.22 2.95
N THR A 74 4.59 6.87 2.75
CA THR A 74 3.65 7.28 3.78
C THR A 74 2.27 6.88 3.33
N ASP A 75 1.46 6.29 4.20
CA ASP A 75 0.06 6.06 3.86
C ASP A 75 -0.65 7.41 3.67
N PRO A 76 -1.32 7.64 2.53
CA PRO A 76 -2.00 8.90 2.28
C PRO A 76 -3.25 9.11 3.16
N TYR A 77 -3.84 8.03 3.69
CA TYR A 77 -5.03 8.06 4.53
C TYR A 77 -4.73 7.84 6.02
N ILE A 78 -3.61 8.41 6.52
CA ILE A 78 -3.37 8.52 7.95
C ILE A 78 -4.49 9.34 8.63
N PRO A 79 -4.74 9.20 9.95
CA PRO A 79 -5.80 9.96 10.64
C PRO A 79 -5.80 11.46 10.37
N LEU A 80 -4.62 12.08 10.26
CA LEU A 80 -4.45 13.50 9.96
C LEU A 80 -5.10 13.93 8.62
N GLU A 81 -5.19 13.04 7.65
CA GLU A 81 -5.83 13.33 6.35
C GLU A 81 -7.33 13.62 6.50
N THR A 82 -7.97 13.14 7.57
CA THR A 82 -9.39 13.45 7.85
C THR A 82 -9.61 14.95 8.09
N GLU A 83 -8.62 15.62 8.67
CA GLU A 83 -8.65 17.04 8.97
C GLU A 83 -8.16 17.89 7.80
N LEU A 84 -7.08 17.45 7.13
CA LEU A 84 -6.41 18.25 6.11
C LEU A 84 -7.04 18.13 4.71
N GLY A 85 -7.57 16.96 4.36
CA GLY A 85 -8.16 16.71 3.04
C GLY A 85 -7.20 16.83 1.86
N SER A 86 -5.89 16.78 2.12
CA SER A 86 -4.85 17.05 1.12
C SER A 86 -4.85 16.04 -0.02
N VAL A 87 -5.16 14.76 0.28
CA VAL A 87 -5.24 13.70 -0.73
C VAL A 87 -6.42 13.95 -1.66
N ARG A 88 -7.58 14.32 -1.11
CA ARG A 88 -8.76 14.67 -1.91
C ARG A 88 -8.47 15.84 -2.87
N HIS A 89 -7.87 16.92 -2.36
CA HIS A 89 -7.50 18.07 -3.20
C HIS A 89 -6.46 17.68 -4.28
N ALA A 90 -5.50 16.81 -3.95
CA ALA A 90 -4.56 16.31 -4.95
C ALA A 90 -5.27 15.49 -6.05
N MET A 91 -6.25 14.67 -5.68
CA MET A 91 -7.06 13.89 -6.63
C MET A 91 -7.93 14.80 -7.52
N GLU A 92 -8.47 15.89 -6.98
CA GLU A 92 -9.21 16.91 -7.76
C GLU A 92 -8.31 17.53 -8.84
N LEU A 93 -7.05 17.82 -8.51
CA LEU A 93 -6.06 18.28 -9.49
C LEU A 93 -5.74 17.18 -10.53
N VAL A 94 -5.55 15.93 -10.11
CA VAL A 94 -5.32 14.80 -11.03
C VAL A 94 -6.49 14.67 -12.01
N TYR A 95 -7.73 14.73 -11.52
CA TYR A 95 -8.95 14.71 -12.35
C TYR A 95 -9.00 15.92 -13.30
N LYS A 96 -8.83 17.14 -12.78
CA LYS A 96 -8.83 18.40 -13.56
C LYS A 96 -7.87 18.35 -14.76
N TYR A 97 -6.69 17.75 -14.57
CA TYR A 97 -5.69 17.62 -15.62
C TYR A 97 -5.80 16.32 -16.44
N GLY A 98 -6.85 15.50 -16.22
CA GLY A 98 -7.14 14.28 -16.97
C GLY A 98 -6.02 13.24 -16.86
N CYS A 99 -5.36 13.13 -15.71
CA CYS A 99 -4.39 12.10 -15.39
C CYS A 99 -5.08 10.93 -14.68
N GLY A 100 -4.47 9.74 -14.74
CA GLY A 100 -4.91 8.60 -13.95
C GLY A 100 -4.33 8.63 -12.54
N PHE A 101 -4.92 7.84 -11.64
CA PHE A 101 -4.51 7.81 -10.25
C PHE A 101 -4.33 6.39 -9.73
N THR A 102 -3.30 6.16 -8.95
CA THR A 102 -3.15 4.92 -8.18
C THR A 102 -2.70 5.24 -6.77
N VAL A 103 -3.28 4.56 -5.80
CA VAL A 103 -3.05 4.82 -4.37
C VAL A 103 -2.88 3.53 -3.61
N LEU A 104 -1.82 3.46 -2.79
CA LEU A 104 -1.60 2.37 -1.85
C LEU A 104 -1.94 2.84 -0.44
N THR A 105 -2.80 2.07 0.26
CA THR A 105 -3.21 2.38 1.63
C THR A 105 -3.49 1.13 2.45
N LYS A 106 -3.55 1.28 3.76
CA LYS A 106 -4.07 0.32 4.75
C LYS A 106 -5.34 0.83 5.44
N SER A 107 -5.98 1.86 4.87
CA SER A 107 -7.10 2.53 5.50
C SER A 107 -8.38 2.47 4.66
N ASP A 108 -9.48 2.09 5.29
CA ASP A 108 -10.83 2.16 4.73
C ASP A 108 -11.32 3.60 4.54
N ARG A 109 -10.61 4.60 5.12
CA ARG A 109 -10.90 6.05 4.91
C ARG A 109 -10.85 6.47 3.45
N ILE A 110 -10.24 5.67 2.57
CA ILE A 110 -10.27 5.90 1.12
C ILE A 110 -11.69 5.96 0.57
N LEU A 111 -12.64 5.30 1.20
CA LEU A 111 -14.06 5.30 0.82
C LEU A 111 -14.70 6.70 0.93
N ARG A 112 -14.15 7.60 1.75
CA ARG A 112 -14.55 9.02 1.78
C ARG A 112 -14.49 9.66 0.40
N ASP A 113 -13.55 9.24 -0.43
CA ASP A 113 -13.26 9.85 -1.72
C ASP A 113 -13.74 9.00 -2.90
N LEU A 114 -14.64 8.03 -2.66
CA LEU A 114 -15.15 7.09 -3.65
C LEU A 114 -15.74 7.78 -4.89
N ASP A 115 -16.47 8.89 -4.69
CA ASP A 115 -17.04 9.69 -5.77
C ASP A 115 -15.98 10.22 -6.74
N LEU A 116 -14.83 10.62 -6.21
CA LEU A 116 -13.75 11.18 -7.01
C LEU A 116 -12.91 10.08 -7.65
N LEU A 117 -12.70 8.95 -6.96
CA LEU A 117 -12.08 7.76 -7.54
C LEU A 117 -12.87 7.26 -8.75
N GLN A 118 -14.22 7.19 -8.67
CA GLN A 118 -15.08 6.84 -9.80
C GLN A 118 -14.97 7.84 -10.97
N LYS A 119 -14.97 9.15 -10.70
CA LYS A 119 -14.80 10.19 -11.74
C LYS A 119 -13.45 10.05 -12.47
N ILE A 120 -12.36 9.81 -11.72
CA ILE A 120 -11.04 9.58 -12.30
C ILE A 120 -11.03 8.29 -13.12
N ASN A 121 -11.64 7.21 -12.60
CA ASN A 121 -11.68 5.93 -13.30
C ASN A 121 -12.48 6.01 -14.61
N ALA A 122 -13.58 6.75 -14.63
CA ALA A 122 -14.40 6.94 -15.82
C ALA A 122 -13.72 7.83 -16.89
N SER A 123 -12.90 8.81 -16.49
CA SER A 123 -12.25 9.75 -17.41
C SER A 123 -10.84 9.35 -17.86
N ALA A 124 -10.19 8.51 -17.07
CA ALA A 124 -8.83 8.05 -17.31
C ALA A 124 -8.67 6.62 -16.77
N LYS A 125 -8.03 6.48 -15.62
CA LYS A 125 -7.85 5.19 -14.93
C LYS A 125 -7.62 5.43 -13.46
N CYS A 126 -8.28 4.65 -12.62
CA CYS A 126 -8.02 4.66 -11.19
C CYS A 126 -7.78 3.23 -10.70
N VAL A 127 -6.74 3.00 -9.90
CA VAL A 127 -6.47 1.69 -9.29
C VAL A 127 -6.17 1.88 -7.82
N VAL A 128 -6.93 1.23 -6.95
CA VAL A 128 -6.66 1.24 -5.52
C VAL A 128 -5.84 0.00 -5.14
N GLN A 129 -4.77 0.24 -4.39
CA GLN A 129 -3.92 -0.80 -3.85
C GLN A 129 -4.13 -0.88 -2.35
N MET A 130 -4.37 -2.07 -1.81
CA MET A 130 -4.62 -2.29 -0.39
C MET A 130 -3.66 -3.34 0.16
N THR A 131 -3.01 -3.07 1.28
CA THR A 131 -2.16 -4.06 1.92
C THR A 131 -2.99 -4.98 2.82
N LEU A 132 -2.84 -6.29 2.66
CA LEU A 132 -3.37 -7.30 3.57
C LEU A 132 -2.24 -8.23 3.99
N THR A 133 -1.99 -8.36 5.28
CA THR A 133 -0.88 -9.18 5.81
C THR A 133 -1.35 -10.25 6.79
N THR A 134 -2.45 -10.01 7.50
CA THR A 134 -2.89 -10.83 8.60
C THR A 134 -4.40 -11.00 8.57
N TYR A 135 -4.88 -12.23 8.54
CA TYR A 135 -6.31 -12.56 8.56
C TYR A 135 -6.91 -12.42 9.96
N ASP A 136 -6.15 -12.80 10.99
CA ASP A 136 -6.55 -12.68 12.38
C ASP A 136 -6.58 -11.22 12.84
N GLU A 137 -7.75 -10.74 13.28
CA GLU A 137 -8.00 -9.34 13.65
C GLU A 137 -7.21 -8.91 14.91
N GLU A 138 -7.07 -9.81 15.90
CA GLU A 138 -6.33 -9.49 17.11
C GLU A 138 -4.82 -9.43 16.86
N LEU A 139 -4.33 -10.29 16.00
CA LEU A 139 -2.95 -10.21 15.53
C LEU A 139 -2.74 -8.97 14.66
N CYS A 140 -3.69 -8.63 13.78
CA CYS A 140 -3.65 -7.42 12.97
C CYS A 140 -3.47 -6.18 13.85
N LYS A 141 -4.28 -6.01 14.90
CA LYS A 141 -4.18 -4.90 15.86
C LYS A 141 -2.83 -4.83 16.59
N LYS A 142 -2.15 -5.96 16.76
CA LYS A 142 -0.80 -5.99 17.37
C LYS A 142 0.29 -5.54 16.41
N ILE A 143 0.23 -5.96 15.15
CA ILE A 143 1.29 -5.67 14.18
C ILE A 143 1.04 -4.40 13.36
N GLU A 144 -0.22 -3.95 13.28
CA GLU A 144 -0.68 -2.75 12.57
C GLU A 144 -1.67 -1.95 13.45
N PRO A 145 -1.24 -1.37 14.59
CA PRO A 145 -2.14 -0.96 15.68
C PRO A 145 -3.10 0.19 15.34
N TYR A 146 -2.77 1.04 14.36
CA TYR A 146 -3.55 2.25 14.05
C TYR A 146 -4.02 2.30 12.60
N VAL A 147 -4.14 1.15 11.95
CA VAL A 147 -4.76 1.01 10.63
C VAL A 147 -6.17 0.45 10.76
N SER A 148 -6.93 0.48 9.69
CA SER A 148 -8.17 -0.30 9.58
C SER A 148 -7.86 -1.78 9.68
N THR A 149 -8.70 -2.56 10.35
CA THR A 149 -8.51 -4.01 10.48
C THR A 149 -8.54 -4.70 9.12
N THR A 150 -8.09 -5.93 9.04
CA THR A 150 -8.11 -6.67 7.75
C THR A 150 -9.52 -6.84 7.23
N HIS A 151 -10.50 -7.06 8.11
CA HIS A 151 -11.91 -7.16 7.71
C HIS A 151 -12.46 -5.83 7.19
N GLU A 152 -12.17 -4.70 7.84
CA GLU A 152 -12.56 -3.37 7.36
C GLU A 152 -11.94 -3.07 5.98
N ARG A 153 -10.69 -3.44 5.78
CA ARG A 153 -10.01 -3.33 4.46
C ARG A 153 -10.64 -4.23 3.41
N PHE A 154 -11.04 -5.44 3.78
CA PHE A 154 -11.77 -6.35 2.89
C PHE A 154 -13.13 -5.77 2.49
N GLU A 155 -13.92 -5.24 3.43
CA GLU A 155 -15.17 -4.57 3.13
C GLU A 155 -14.97 -3.34 2.22
N ALA A 156 -13.88 -2.60 2.41
CA ALA A 156 -13.51 -1.51 1.52
C ALA A 156 -13.19 -1.99 0.09
N LEU A 157 -12.48 -3.12 -0.06
CA LEU A 157 -12.22 -3.71 -1.36
C LEU A 157 -13.50 -4.11 -2.10
N LYS A 158 -14.50 -4.66 -1.39
CA LYS A 158 -15.82 -4.97 -1.99
C LYS A 158 -16.55 -3.72 -2.48
N GLN A 159 -16.58 -2.67 -1.66
CA GLN A 159 -17.21 -1.40 -2.05
C GLN A 159 -16.50 -0.77 -3.27
N LEU A 160 -15.17 -0.84 -3.33
CA LEU A 160 -14.41 -0.39 -4.50
C LEU A 160 -14.74 -1.19 -5.75
N ARG A 161 -14.82 -2.52 -5.65
CA ARG A 161 -15.27 -3.40 -6.74
C ARG A 161 -16.67 -3.01 -7.22
N ASP A 162 -17.63 -2.87 -6.29
CA ASP A 162 -19.03 -2.53 -6.62
C ASP A 162 -19.15 -1.13 -7.24
N ALA A 163 -18.18 -0.25 -6.96
CA ALA A 163 -18.04 1.05 -7.60
C ALA A 163 -17.30 1.00 -8.96
N GLY A 164 -16.91 -0.20 -9.45
CA GLY A 164 -16.19 -0.40 -10.70
C GLY A 164 -14.72 0.01 -10.67
N ILE A 165 -14.11 0.11 -9.49
CA ILE A 165 -12.70 0.50 -9.33
C ILE A 165 -11.84 -0.75 -9.17
N PRO A 166 -10.90 -0.99 -10.10
CA PRO A 166 -9.96 -2.10 -9.99
C PRO A 166 -9.11 -1.99 -8.72
N THR A 167 -8.90 -3.14 -8.07
CA THR A 167 -8.09 -3.20 -6.85
C THR A 167 -6.92 -4.17 -6.98
N VAL A 168 -5.79 -3.86 -6.35
CA VAL A 168 -4.62 -4.72 -6.25
C VAL A 168 -4.26 -4.89 -4.79
N VAL A 169 -4.05 -6.12 -4.34
CA VAL A 169 -3.64 -6.37 -2.96
C VAL A 169 -2.12 -6.51 -2.86
N TRP A 170 -1.53 -5.86 -1.87
CA TRP A 170 -0.15 -6.11 -1.45
C TRP A 170 -0.13 -7.13 -0.32
N LEU A 171 0.28 -8.34 -0.64
CA LEU A 171 0.50 -9.43 0.32
C LEU A 171 1.95 -9.37 0.81
N ALA A 172 2.29 -8.30 1.56
CA ALA A 172 3.64 -8.05 2.07
C ALA A 172 3.60 -7.05 3.24
N PRO A 173 4.39 -7.32 4.31
CA PRO A 173 5.20 -8.52 4.54
C PRO A 173 4.41 -9.68 5.15
N ILE A 174 4.92 -10.89 4.99
CA ILE A 174 4.56 -12.05 5.81
C ILE A 174 5.66 -12.26 6.83
N LEU A 175 5.32 -12.12 8.10
CA LEU A 175 6.30 -12.12 9.20
C LEU A 175 6.60 -13.55 9.64
N PRO A 176 7.85 -14.05 9.51
CA PRO A 176 8.22 -15.37 9.98
C PRO A 176 7.83 -15.61 11.44
N PHE A 177 7.30 -16.79 11.74
CA PHE A 177 6.87 -17.22 13.07
C PHE A 177 5.69 -16.43 13.68
N ILE A 178 5.09 -15.49 12.95
CA ILE A 178 3.98 -14.65 13.43
C ILE A 178 2.71 -14.92 12.61
N ASN A 179 2.73 -14.56 11.32
CA ASN A 179 1.56 -14.73 10.44
C ASN A 179 1.89 -15.59 9.21
N ASP A 180 3.02 -16.27 9.18
CA ASP A 180 3.49 -17.16 8.11
C ASP A 180 2.84 -18.56 8.19
N THR A 181 1.54 -18.61 8.40
CA THR A 181 0.75 -19.83 8.48
C THR A 181 -0.14 -20.02 7.25
N GLU A 182 -0.43 -21.28 6.94
CA GLU A 182 -1.36 -21.62 5.86
C GLU A 182 -2.77 -21.05 6.12
N ALA A 183 -3.24 -21.08 7.37
CA ALA A 183 -4.53 -20.54 7.76
C ALA A 183 -4.63 -19.03 7.49
N ASN A 184 -3.59 -18.25 7.87
CA ASN A 184 -3.51 -16.84 7.59
C ASN A 184 -3.58 -16.55 6.08
N LEU A 185 -2.76 -17.25 5.31
CA LEU A 185 -2.69 -17.03 3.86
C LEU A 185 -4.00 -17.42 3.17
N ARG A 186 -4.63 -18.53 3.55
CA ARG A 186 -5.93 -18.94 3.00
C ARG A 186 -7.00 -17.90 3.27
N GLY A 187 -7.12 -17.42 4.51
CA GLY A 187 -8.10 -16.39 4.86
C GLY A 187 -7.94 -15.10 4.05
N ILE A 188 -6.69 -14.63 3.87
CA ILE A 188 -6.40 -13.44 3.05
C ILE A 188 -6.75 -13.70 1.57
N LEU A 189 -6.38 -14.87 1.03
CA LEU A 189 -6.69 -15.21 -0.37
C LEU A 189 -8.19 -15.35 -0.60
N ASP A 190 -8.94 -15.89 0.36
CA ASP A 190 -10.40 -16.00 0.26
C ASP A 190 -11.05 -14.60 0.26
N TYR A 191 -10.54 -13.65 1.05
CA TYR A 191 -10.93 -12.24 0.97
C TYR A 191 -10.62 -11.62 -0.41
N CYS A 192 -9.44 -11.88 -0.96
CA CYS A 192 -9.06 -11.39 -2.28
C CYS A 192 -9.98 -11.93 -3.39
N ILE A 193 -10.32 -13.22 -3.32
CA ILE A 193 -11.22 -13.91 -4.27
C ILE A 193 -12.62 -13.31 -4.17
N GLU A 194 -13.19 -13.21 -2.96
CA GLU A 194 -14.53 -12.67 -2.74
C GLU A 194 -14.62 -11.19 -3.13
N ALA A 195 -13.59 -10.41 -2.85
CA ALA A 195 -13.53 -9.01 -3.28
C ALA A 195 -13.27 -8.84 -4.78
N GLY A 196 -12.94 -9.90 -5.52
CA GLY A 196 -12.68 -9.84 -6.97
C GLY A 196 -11.48 -8.97 -7.32
N VAL A 197 -10.38 -9.07 -6.57
CA VAL A 197 -9.20 -8.23 -6.81
C VAL A 197 -8.56 -8.56 -8.17
N TYR A 198 -8.08 -7.55 -8.88
CA TYR A 198 -7.40 -7.69 -10.16
C TYR A 198 -6.08 -8.48 -10.04
N GLY A 199 -5.35 -8.28 -8.96
CA GLY A 199 -4.09 -8.98 -8.76
C GLY A 199 -3.53 -8.85 -7.35
N ILE A 200 -2.51 -9.67 -7.07
CA ILE A 200 -1.81 -9.71 -5.79
C ILE A 200 -0.32 -9.51 -6.02
N ILE A 201 0.24 -8.44 -5.46
CA ILE A 201 1.68 -8.18 -5.42
C ILE A 201 2.27 -8.87 -4.19
N CYS A 202 3.20 -9.79 -4.43
CA CYS A 202 3.96 -10.49 -3.40
C CYS A 202 5.42 -10.63 -3.84
N PHE A 203 6.36 -10.28 -2.97
CA PHE A 203 7.81 -10.39 -3.25
C PHE A 203 8.45 -11.61 -2.57
N GLY A 204 7.65 -12.42 -1.91
CA GLY A 204 8.06 -13.55 -1.09
C GLY A 204 7.36 -13.53 0.26
N MET A 205 7.48 -14.64 0.99
CA MET A 205 6.89 -14.79 2.32
C MET A 205 7.93 -14.44 3.38
N GLY A 206 8.12 -13.16 3.61
CA GLY A 206 9.15 -12.65 4.51
C GLY A 206 9.09 -11.14 4.67
N LEU A 207 10.16 -10.56 5.21
CA LEU A 207 10.33 -9.11 5.35
C LEU A 207 11.77 -8.68 5.13
N THR A 208 11.99 -7.38 4.97
CA THR A 208 13.33 -6.79 4.98
C THR A 208 13.60 -6.09 6.31
N LEU A 209 14.79 -6.29 6.87
CA LEU A 209 15.25 -5.64 8.08
C LEU A 209 16.52 -4.84 7.80
N ARG A 210 16.34 -3.53 7.62
CA ARG A 210 17.42 -2.57 7.47
C ARG A 210 17.81 -1.98 8.82
N ASP A 211 18.89 -1.25 8.84
CA ASP A 211 19.24 -0.38 9.95
C ASP A 211 18.10 0.62 10.24
N GLY A 212 17.78 0.84 11.49
CA GLY A 212 16.66 1.67 11.96
C GLY A 212 15.34 0.88 12.08
N ASN A 213 14.86 0.23 11.01
CA ASN A 213 13.63 -0.54 11.12
C ASN A 213 13.83 -1.87 11.86
N ARG A 214 15.01 -2.49 11.79
CA ARG A 214 15.37 -3.70 12.54
C ARG A 214 15.28 -3.49 14.04
N GLU A 215 15.88 -2.41 14.53
CA GLU A 215 15.89 -2.06 15.94
C GLU A 215 14.47 -1.82 16.45
N TYR A 216 13.68 -1.08 15.69
CA TYR A 216 12.28 -0.84 16.01
C TYR A 216 11.46 -2.13 16.01
N PHE A 217 11.60 -2.96 14.98
CA PHE A 217 10.91 -4.25 14.90
C PHE A 217 11.26 -5.15 16.09
N TYR A 218 12.54 -5.26 16.45
CA TYR A 218 12.98 -6.08 17.58
C TYR A 218 12.47 -5.55 18.93
N GLN A 219 12.36 -4.23 19.12
CA GLN A 219 11.72 -3.65 20.29
C GLN A 219 10.23 -4.03 20.36
N GLN A 220 9.53 -4.02 19.22
CA GLN A 220 8.13 -4.44 19.16
C GLN A 220 7.96 -5.95 19.39
N LEU A 221 8.91 -6.78 18.93
CA LEU A 221 8.90 -8.21 19.27
C LEU A 221 9.04 -8.43 20.78
N ASP A 222 9.98 -7.75 21.45
CA ASP A 222 10.13 -7.85 22.90
C ASP A 222 8.84 -7.46 23.63
N ARG A 223 8.11 -6.48 23.13
CA ARG A 223 6.86 -5.97 23.72
C ARG A 223 5.66 -6.88 23.52
N HIS A 224 5.48 -7.43 22.31
CA HIS A 224 4.26 -8.09 21.90
C HIS A 224 4.39 -9.60 21.74
N PHE A 225 5.62 -10.11 21.56
CA PHE A 225 5.93 -11.50 21.25
C PHE A 225 7.15 -11.99 22.05
N PRO A 226 7.03 -12.14 23.40
CA PRO A 226 8.16 -12.49 24.27
C PRO A 226 8.92 -13.72 23.77
N GLY A 227 10.26 -13.61 23.70
CA GLY A 227 11.15 -14.67 23.25
C GLY A 227 11.35 -14.75 21.74
N LEU A 228 10.49 -14.12 20.93
CA LEU A 228 10.55 -14.24 19.48
C LEU A 228 11.76 -13.51 18.89
N LYS A 229 12.14 -12.37 19.45
CA LYS A 229 13.38 -11.65 19.05
C LYS A 229 14.60 -12.55 19.08
N LYS A 230 14.76 -13.33 20.17
CA LYS A 230 15.88 -14.31 20.25
C LYS A 230 15.83 -15.30 19.10
N ARG A 231 14.64 -15.84 18.80
CA ARG A 231 14.46 -16.76 17.67
C ARG A 231 14.83 -16.13 16.33
N TYR A 232 14.48 -14.87 16.10
CA TYR A 232 14.88 -14.14 14.89
C TYR A 232 16.39 -13.99 14.78
N ILE A 233 17.07 -13.61 15.88
CA ILE A 233 18.52 -13.45 15.92
C ILE A 233 19.21 -14.79 15.68
N ASP A 234 18.78 -15.86 16.37
CA ASP A 234 19.35 -17.19 16.23
C ASP A 234 19.16 -17.77 14.82
N THR A 235 18.04 -17.47 14.16
CA THR A 235 17.71 -18.01 12.83
C THR A 235 18.33 -17.20 11.69
N TYR A 236 18.33 -15.88 11.79
CA TYR A 236 18.63 -14.99 10.67
C TYR A 236 19.88 -14.12 10.88
N GLY A 237 20.37 -13.98 12.11
CA GLY A 237 21.50 -13.10 12.41
C GLY A 237 21.23 -11.67 11.92
N ASN A 238 22.16 -11.17 11.08
CA ASN A 238 22.09 -9.83 10.49
C ASN A 238 21.62 -9.82 9.02
N GLN A 239 20.95 -10.87 8.56
CA GLN A 239 20.46 -10.91 7.18
C GLN A 239 19.51 -9.74 6.90
N TYR A 240 19.63 -9.18 5.69
CA TYR A 240 18.80 -8.08 5.22
C TYR A 240 17.40 -8.56 4.80
N VAL A 241 17.35 -9.62 3.99
CA VAL A 241 16.11 -10.29 3.58
C VAL A 241 15.89 -11.49 4.47
N ILE A 242 14.72 -11.58 5.07
CA ILE A 242 14.33 -12.64 5.98
C ILE A 242 13.14 -13.36 5.38
N ASP A 243 13.32 -14.61 4.99
CA ASP A 243 12.26 -15.46 4.46
C ASP A 243 11.69 -16.37 5.55
N SER A 244 10.37 -16.59 5.50
CA SER A 244 9.71 -17.59 6.33
C SER A 244 10.25 -18.99 6.03
N PRO A 245 10.45 -19.83 7.05
CA PRO A 245 10.71 -21.26 6.85
C PRO A 245 9.63 -21.95 5.99
N ASN A 246 8.40 -21.42 6.00
CA ASN A 246 7.26 -21.92 5.25
C ASN A 246 7.14 -21.30 3.85
N SER A 247 8.08 -20.43 3.44
CA SER A 247 7.98 -19.59 2.23
C SER A 247 7.62 -20.38 0.99
N LYS A 248 8.29 -21.51 0.75
CA LYS A 248 8.05 -22.36 -0.44
C LYS A 248 6.61 -22.89 -0.49
N GLN A 249 6.12 -23.43 0.62
CA GLN A 249 4.75 -23.98 0.72
C GLN A 249 3.70 -22.89 0.54
N LEU A 250 3.90 -21.76 1.22
CA LEU A 250 2.96 -20.62 1.14
C LEU A 250 2.93 -20.01 -0.26
N MET A 251 4.09 -19.87 -0.92
CA MET A 251 4.13 -19.39 -2.31
C MET A 251 3.42 -20.33 -3.26
N GLN A 252 3.57 -21.65 -3.11
CA GLN A 252 2.85 -22.63 -3.92
C GLN A 252 1.33 -22.54 -3.71
N LEU A 253 0.89 -22.41 -2.47
CA LEU A 253 -0.53 -22.23 -2.14
C LEU A 253 -1.10 -20.94 -2.79
N MET A 254 -0.38 -19.83 -2.67
CA MET A 254 -0.79 -18.57 -3.30
C MET A 254 -0.89 -18.72 -4.82
N GLN A 255 0.13 -19.29 -5.46
CA GLN A 255 0.18 -19.50 -6.90
C GLN A 255 -1.00 -20.36 -7.39
N GLN A 256 -1.27 -21.46 -6.70
CA GLN A 256 -2.38 -22.36 -7.03
C GLN A 256 -3.73 -21.63 -6.93
N LYS A 257 -4.00 -20.96 -5.81
CA LYS A 257 -5.26 -20.23 -5.60
C LYS A 257 -5.44 -19.09 -6.60
N CYS A 258 -4.40 -18.27 -6.82
CA CYS A 258 -4.46 -17.19 -7.80
C CYS A 258 -4.74 -17.71 -9.21
N HIS A 259 -4.07 -18.78 -9.62
CA HIS A 259 -4.30 -19.40 -10.94
C HIS A 259 -5.74 -19.92 -11.08
N GLN A 260 -6.28 -20.59 -10.06
CA GLN A 260 -7.65 -21.14 -10.06
C GLN A 260 -8.72 -20.05 -10.21
N HIS A 261 -8.46 -18.83 -9.72
CA HIS A 261 -9.42 -17.73 -9.71
C HIS A 261 -9.08 -16.58 -10.66
N GLY A 262 -8.09 -16.78 -11.55
CA GLY A 262 -7.72 -15.76 -12.54
C GLY A 262 -7.08 -14.49 -11.96
N ILE A 263 -6.57 -14.52 -10.71
CA ILE A 263 -5.94 -13.40 -10.05
C ILE A 263 -4.48 -13.27 -10.57
N ILE A 264 -4.13 -12.11 -11.10
CA ILE A 264 -2.79 -11.84 -11.60
C ILE A 264 -1.79 -11.77 -10.44
N GLN A 265 -0.66 -12.49 -10.56
CA GLN A 265 0.39 -12.53 -9.54
C GLN A 265 1.80 -12.20 -10.10
N ASN A 266 1.88 -11.86 -11.38
CA ASN A 266 3.13 -11.42 -11.98
C ASN A 266 3.38 -9.96 -11.60
N ASN A 267 4.35 -9.72 -10.72
CA ASN A 267 4.67 -8.37 -10.23
C ASN A 267 5.03 -7.41 -11.37
N GLN A 268 5.77 -7.85 -12.39
CA GLN A 268 6.14 -6.99 -13.52
C GLN A 268 4.89 -6.54 -14.30
N GLN A 269 3.96 -7.46 -14.56
CA GLN A 269 2.69 -7.16 -15.21
C GLN A 269 1.84 -6.20 -14.36
N LEU A 270 1.76 -6.44 -13.04
CA LEU A 270 1.02 -5.57 -12.13
C LEU A 270 1.62 -4.16 -12.04
N PHE A 271 2.94 -4.03 -11.96
CA PHE A 271 3.57 -2.70 -11.97
C PHE A 271 3.39 -1.98 -13.32
N ALA A 272 3.45 -2.70 -14.43
CA ALA A 272 3.11 -2.14 -15.73
C ALA A 272 1.65 -1.68 -15.75
N TYR A 273 0.71 -2.50 -15.27
CA TYR A 273 -0.69 -2.13 -15.15
C TYR A 273 -0.90 -0.86 -14.31
N LEU A 274 -0.25 -0.75 -13.14
CA LEU A 274 -0.37 0.40 -12.24
C LEU A 274 0.22 1.70 -12.81
N SER A 275 1.24 1.61 -13.66
CA SER A 275 1.99 2.76 -14.17
C SER A 275 1.58 3.19 -15.57
N THR A 276 0.92 2.33 -16.35
CA THR A 276 0.53 2.63 -17.73
C THR A 276 -0.78 3.41 -17.76
N PHE A 277 -0.73 4.61 -18.34
CA PHE A 277 -1.92 5.38 -18.68
C PHE A 277 -2.56 4.77 -19.93
N PRO A 278 -3.90 4.57 -19.97
CA PRO A 278 -4.56 3.99 -21.15
C PRO A 278 -4.39 4.87 -22.37
N SER A 279 -4.07 4.27 -23.50
CA SER A 279 -3.79 4.99 -24.75
C SER A 279 -5.05 5.36 -25.54
N ASN A 280 -6.18 4.63 -25.31
CA ASN A 280 -7.48 4.85 -25.98
C ASN A 280 -8.64 4.62 -25.00
N GLN A 281 -9.77 5.29 -25.24
CA GLN A 281 -11.02 5.06 -24.49
C GLN A 281 -11.54 3.61 -24.60
N ALA A 282 -11.20 2.88 -25.68
CA ALA A 282 -11.57 1.46 -25.82
C ALA A 282 -10.91 0.57 -24.76
N ASP A 283 -9.68 0.88 -24.32
CA ASP A 283 -8.99 0.13 -23.28
C ASP A 283 -9.62 0.33 -21.88
N LEU A 284 -10.33 1.45 -21.69
CA LEU A 284 -11.07 1.74 -20.46
C LEU A 284 -12.34 0.88 -20.33
N GLN A 285 -13.01 0.58 -21.45
CA GLN A 285 -14.23 -0.24 -21.47
C GLN A 285 -13.93 -1.72 -21.31
N GLN A 286 -12.82 -2.23 -21.86
CA GLN A 286 -12.44 -3.65 -21.68
C GLN A 286 -12.12 -4.00 -20.23
N SER A 287 -11.56 -3.09 -19.45
CA SER A 287 -11.27 -3.33 -18.03
C SER A 287 -12.52 -3.38 -17.13
N LEU A 288 -13.69 -3.03 -17.64
CA LEU A 288 -14.98 -3.07 -16.94
C LEU A 288 -15.76 -4.36 -17.22
N PHE A 289 -15.37 -5.17 -18.22
CA PHE A 289 -16.12 -6.34 -18.69
C PHE A 289 -15.28 -7.64 -18.75
N GLU A 290 -13.99 -7.61 -18.43
CA GLU A 290 -13.13 -8.77 -18.18
C GLU A 290 -12.86 -8.96 -16.69
#